data_0f9743a5917b37146a01ec9f98f68122
#
_entry.id   0f9743a5917b37146a01ec9f98f68122
#
_cell.length_a   1.000
_cell.length_b   1.000
_cell.length_c   1.000
_cell.angle_alpha   90.00
_cell.angle_beta   90.00
_cell.angle_gamma   90.00
#
_symmetry.space_group_name_H-M   'P 1'
#
loop_
_entity.id
_entity.type
_entity.pdbx_description
1 polymer ?
#
loop_
_entity_poly.entity_id
_entity_poly.type
_entity_poly.pdbx_seq_one_letter_code
_entity_poly.pdbx_strand_id
1 'polypeptide(L)'
;MVLSIGVIYSLPNLYPAKPAIQIAYTDSGKSADQILLNQVKDILKGQSTGVESVGLKDNNIIAKFDNFDDQLAGKAALQKVLLDDAIVALNLEPSTPQWLRNIGGGPLKLGLDLSGGVHFLLEVDIDSALDNRLESLLNEYRKKFRDDRINVESSRKDNKDLVFSFTSDEDYN
;
A
#
# COMPACT_ATOMS: atom_id res chain seq x y z
N MET A 1 28.55 -21.14 -29.28
CA MET A 1 27.08 -21.09 -29.16
C MET A 1 26.59 -21.15 -27.75
N VAL A 2 26.96 -22.16 -26.91
CA VAL A 2 26.54 -22.29 -25.51
C VAL A 2 26.97 -21.08 -24.64
N LEU A 3 28.23 -20.63 -24.77
CA LEU A 3 28.75 -19.46 -24.07
C LEU A 3 27.96 -18.18 -24.41
N SER A 4 27.60 -17.97 -25.65
CA SER A 4 26.82 -16.77 -26.05
C SER A 4 25.41 -16.77 -25.43
N ILE A 5 24.78 -17.93 -25.34
CA ILE A 5 23.49 -18.09 -24.68
C ILE A 5 23.65 -17.81 -23.18
N GLY A 6 24.67 -18.36 -22.53
CA GLY A 6 24.94 -18.13 -21.12
C GLY A 6 25.16 -16.66 -20.78
N VAL A 7 25.89 -15.92 -21.61
CA VAL A 7 26.11 -14.48 -21.46
C VAL A 7 24.77 -13.72 -21.55
N ILE A 8 23.93 -14.01 -22.55
CA ILE A 8 22.62 -13.36 -22.70
C ILE A 8 21.73 -13.60 -21.48
N TYR A 9 21.71 -14.81 -20.94
CA TYR A 9 20.93 -15.15 -19.75
C TYR A 9 21.49 -14.57 -18.45
N SER A 10 22.76 -14.20 -18.40
CA SER A 10 23.35 -13.54 -17.22
C SER A 10 23.20 -12.02 -17.23
N LEU A 11 22.95 -11.40 -18.41
CA LEU A 11 22.78 -9.95 -18.56
C LEU A 11 21.73 -9.33 -17.61
N PRO A 12 20.55 -9.95 -17.35
CA PRO A 12 19.57 -9.36 -16.43
C PRO A 12 20.10 -9.13 -15.02
N ASN A 13 21.07 -9.93 -14.56
CA ASN A 13 21.65 -9.78 -13.23
C ASN A 13 22.54 -8.54 -13.08
N LEU A 14 22.97 -7.93 -14.21
CA LEU A 14 23.68 -6.65 -14.20
C LEU A 14 22.75 -5.46 -13.97
N TYR A 15 21.43 -5.69 -13.97
CA TYR A 15 20.40 -4.67 -13.79
C TYR A 15 19.62 -4.94 -12.49
N PRO A 16 20.19 -4.64 -11.29
CA PRO A 16 19.48 -4.83 -10.03
C PRO A 16 18.23 -3.95 -9.97
N ALA A 17 17.23 -4.43 -9.25
CA ALA A 17 16.05 -3.61 -9.01
C ALA A 17 16.43 -2.34 -8.23
N LYS A 18 15.82 -1.21 -8.60
CA LYS A 18 16.05 0.08 -7.96
C LYS A 18 14.96 0.40 -6.95
N PRO A 19 15.30 1.10 -5.85
CA PRO A 19 14.31 1.60 -4.92
C PRO A 19 13.32 2.50 -5.66
N ALA A 20 12.03 2.28 -5.44
CA ALA A 20 10.97 3.06 -6.07
C ALA A 20 9.83 3.33 -5.09
N ILE A 21 9.09 4.39 -5.32
CA ILE A 21 7.84 4.70 -4.63
C ILE A 21 6.72 4.56 -5.65
N GLN A 22 5.69 3.83 -5.27
CA GLN A 22 4.45 3.74 -6.03
C GLN A 22 3.40 4.60 -5.36
N ILE A 23 2.78 5.50 -6.12
CA ILE A 23 1.76 6.41 -5.65
C ILE A 23 0.48 6.15 -6.45
N ALA A 24 -0.61 5.97 -5.71
CA ALA A 24 -1.96 5.78 -6.26
C ALA A 24 -2.95 6.65 -5.49
N TYR A 25 -4.07 7.04 -6.10
CA TYR A 25 -5.15 7.65 -5.34
C TYR A 25 -5.73 6.66 -4.33
N THR A 26 -6.13 7.16 -3.17
CA THR A 26 -6.84 6.37 -2.14
C THR A 26 -8.21 5.91 -2.65
N ASP A 27 -8.86 6.74 -3.47
CA ASP A 27 -10.11 6.41 -4.13
C ASP A 27 -9.86 5.47 -5.32
N SER A 28 -10.30 4.22 -5.20
CA SER A 28 -10.15 3.17 -6.22
C SER A 28 -10.84 3.48 -7.56
N GLY A 29 -11.70 4.49 -7.62
CA GLY A 29 -12.33 4.96 -8.85
C GLY A 29 -11.49 5.96 -9.65
N LYS A 30 -10.39 6.48 -9.06
CA LYS A 30 -9.51 7.45 -9.71
C LYS A 30 -8.21 6.80 -10.14
N SER A 31 -7.86 7.04 -11.41
CA SER A 31 -6.54 6.69 -11.94
C SER A 31 -5.57 7.84 -11.71
N ALA A 32 -4.30 7.52 -11.46
CA ALA A 32 -3.26 8.54 -11.39
C ALA A 32 -3.22 9.33 -12.70
N ASP A 33 -3.31 10.64 -12.58
CA ASP A 33 -3.38 11.58 -13.68
C ASP A 33 -2.14 12.47 -13.80
N GLN A 34 -2.13 13.34 -14.82
CA GLN A 34 -1.03 14.26 -15.04
C GLN A 34 -0.92 15.32 -13.94
N ILE A 35 -2.01 15.63 -13.24
CA ILE A 35 -2.06 16.61 -12.16
C ILE A 35 -1.28 16.06 -10.96
N LEU A 36 -1.62 14.83 -10.53
CA LEU A 36 -0.92 14.14 -9.45
C LEU A 36 0.56 13.92 -9.81
N LEU A 37 0.86 13.57 -11.08
CA LEU A 37 2.24 13.39 -11.55
C LEU A 37 3.06 14.68 -11.39
N ASN A 38 2.52 15.83 -11.79
CA ASN A 38 3.19 17.10 -11.66
C ASN A 38 3.38 17.49 -10.19
N GLN A 39 2.37 17.29 -9.36
CA GLN A 39 2.44 17.51 -7.92
C GLN A 39 3.54 16.67 -7.27
N VAL A 40 3.61 15.38 -7.57
CA VAL A 40 4.67 14.47 -7.08
C VAL A 40 6.05 14.95 -7.53
N LYS A 41 6.20 15.35 -8.80
CA LYS A 41 7.47 15.88 -9.33
C LYS A 41 7.92 17.14 -8.58
N ASP A 42 7.00 18.05 -8.31
CA ASP A 42 7.34 19.32 -7.64
C ASP A 42 7.72 19.09 -6.17
N ILE A 43 7.02 18.17 -5.47
CA ILE A 43 7.36 17.79 -4.09
C ILE A 43 8.78 17.19 -4.04
N LEU A 44 9.07 16.24 -4.93
CA LEU A 44 10.36 15.55 -4.92
C LEU A 44 11.51 16.44 -5.35
N LYS A 45 11.31 17.36 -6.31
CA LYS A 45 12.33 18.34 -6.69
C LYS A 45 12.71 19.28 -5.55
N GLY A 46 11.77 19.65 -4.70
CA GLY A 46 11.99 20.54 -3.56
C GLY A 46 12.83 19.92 -2.43
N GLN A 47 13.04 18.61 -2.44
CA GLN A 47 13.67 17.86 -1.33
C GLN A 47 15.15 17.49 -1.58
N SER A 48 15.76 17.84 -2.70
CA SER A 48 17.14 17.41 -3.06
C SER A 48 17.36 15.90 -2.91
N THR A 49 16.32 15.09 -3.12
CA THR A 49 16.41 13.64 -3.09
C THR A 49 16.99 13.15 -4.41
N GLY A 50 17.80 12.08 -4.38
CA GLY A 50 18.33 11.42 -5.56
C GLY A 50 17.27 10.71 -6.40
N VAL A 51 16.34 11.51 -6.95
CA VAL A 51 15.27 11.00 -7.82
C VAL A 51 15.81 10.81 -9.22
N GLU A 52 15.87 9.58 -9.69
CA GLU A 52 16.29 9.23 -11.04
C GLU A 52 15.22 9.56 -12.08
N SER A 53 13.99 9.16 -11.80
CA SER A 53 12.86 9.39 -12.73
C SER A 53 11.53 9.31 -12.01
N VAL A 54 10.55 10.08 -12.53
CA VAL A 54 9.15 10.01 -12.10
C VAL A 54 8.26 9.89 -13.33
N GLY A 55 7.44 8.87 -13.37
CA GLY A 55 6.57 8.59 -14.52
C GLY A 55 5.28 7.88 -14.16
N LEU A 56 4.36 7.88 -15.11
CA LEU A 56 3.08 7.17 -15.02
C LEU A 56 3.26 5.75 -15.56
N LYS A 57 2.81 4.76 -14.81
CA LYS A 57 2.84 3.36 -15.21
C LYS A 57 1.65 2.62 -14.60
N ASP A 58 0.89 1.91 -15.43
CA ASP A 58 -0.24 1.05 -14.99
C ASP A 58 -1.19 1.75 -14.01
N ASN A 59 -1.65 2.97 -14.35
CA ASN A 59 -2.52 3.81 -13.50
C ASN A 59 -1.91 4.30 -12.18
N ASN A 60 -0.61 4.11 -11.98
CA ASN A 60 0.12 4.57 -10.79
C ASN A 60 1.26 5.49 -11.19
N ILE A 61 1.73 6.29 -10.27
CA ILE A 61 2.96 7.05 -10.43
C ILE A 61 4.09 6.26 -9.80
N ILE A 62 5.16 6.05 -10.57
CA ILE A 62 6.37 5.41 -10.10
C ILE A 62 7.49 6.44 -10.06
N ALA A 63 8.04 6.67 -8.88
CA ALA A 63 9.25 7.47 -8.67
C ALA A 63 10.41 6.55 -8.32
N LYS A 64 11.50 6.56 -9.12
CA LYS A 64 12.70 5.75 -8.91
C LYS A 64 13.77 6.59 -8.23
N PHE A 65 14.54 5.95 -7.36
CA PHE A 65 15.60 6.57 -6.57
C PHE A 65 16.92 5.84 -6.75
N ASP A 66 18.01 6.55 -6.50
CA ASP A 66 19.35 5.97 -6.60
C ASP A 66 19.67 5.03 -5.42
N ASN A 67 19.11 5.32 -4.24
CA ASN A 67 19.34 4.53 -3.02
C ASN A 67 18.09 4.51 -2.11
N PHE A 68 18.13 3.66 -1.09
CA PHE A 68 17.03 3.49 -0.13
C PHE A 68 16.82 4.69 0.79
N ASP A 69 17.87 5.44 1.14
CA ASP A 69 17.74 6.60 2.01
C ASP A 69 16.96 7.71 1.31
N ASP A 70 17.25 7.95 0.04
CA ASP A 70 16.50 8.90 -0.79
C ASP A 70 15.05 8.45 -1.00
N GLN A 71 14.82 7.15 -1.16
CA GLN A 71 13.47 6.59 -1.23
C GLN A 71 12.67 6.88 0.06
N LEU A 72 13.26 6.66 1.22
CA LEU A 72 12.61 6.93 2.51
C LEU A 72 12.34 8.41 2.72
N ALA A 73 13.30 9.28 2.38
CA ALA A 73 13.13 10.72 2.44
C ALA A 73 12.01 11.21 1.49
N GLY A 74 12.00 10.68 0.27
CA GLY A 74 10.97 10.96 -0.72
C GLY A 74 9.58 10.51 -0.25
N LYS A 75 9.47 9.30 0.35
CA LYS A 75 8.22 8.84 0.95
C LYS A 75 7.72 9.78 2.05
N ALA A 76 8.58 10.16 2.99
CA ALA A 76 8.21 11.06 4.07
C ALA A 76 7.72 12.42 3.55
N ALA A 77 8.38 12.97 2.52
CA ALA A 77 7.97 14.21 1.88
C ALA A 77 6.59 14.09 1.20
N LEU A 78 6.37 13.03 0.45
CA LEU A 78 5.11 12.77 -0.24
C LEU A 78 3.96 12.54 0.74
N GLN A 79 4.15 11.73 1.78
CA GLN A 79 3.12 11.49 2.79
C GLN A 79 2.71 12.76 3.54
N LYS A 80 3.66 13.68 3.79
CA LYS A 80 3.38 14.95 4.46
C LYS A 80 2.47 15.89 3.65
N VAL A 81 2.55 15.82 2.32
CA VAL A 81 1.81 16.74 1.43
C VAL A 81 0.54 16.09 0.88
N LEU A 82 0.62 14.80 0.51
CA LEU A 82 -0.52 14.10 -0.09
C LEU A 82 -1.53 13.60 0.96
N LEU A 83 -1.12 13.50 2.23
CA LEU A 83 -1.98 13.07 3.35
C LEU A 83 -2.81 11.82 2.99
N ASP A 84 -4.13 11.94 3.05
CA ASP A 84 -5.09 10.84 2.81
C ASP A 84 -5.55 10.75 1.33
N ASP A 85 -5.13 11.68 0.47
CA ASP A 85 -5.55 11.70 -0.93
C ASP A 85 -4.89 10.62 -1.77
N ALA A 86 -3.67 10.20 -1.39
CA ALA A 86 -2.90 9.20 -2.11
C ALA A 86 -2.18 8.21 -1.20
N ILE A 87 -2.17 6.97 -1.62
CA ILE A 87 -1.41 5.89 -0.98
C ILE A 87 0.03 5.94 -1.51
N VAL A 88 1.00 6.03 -0.62
CA VAL A 88 2.43 6.08 -0.93
C VAL A 88 3.11 4.81 -0.44
N ALA A 89 3.38 3.87 -1.34
CA ALA A 89 3.97 2.56 -1.03
C ALA A 89 5.43 2.47 -1.48
N LEU A 90 6.27 1.86 -0.66
CA LEU A 90 7.64 1.48 -1.05
C LEU A 90 7.59 0.30 -2.01
N ASN A 91 8.37 0.35 -3.08
CA ASN A 91 8.46 -0.69 -4.08
C ASN A 91 9.90 -0.85 -4.57
N LEU A 92 10.16 -1.92 -5.31
CA LEU A 92 11.39 -2.16 -6.05
C LEU A 92 11.03 -2.28 -7.52
N GLU A 93 11.51 -1.36 -8.33
CA GLU A 93 11.23 -1.38 -9.77
C GLU A 93 12.39 -2.02 -10.54
N PRO A 94 12.13 -3.03 -11.37
CA PRO A 94 13.15 -3.65 -12.21
C PRO A 94 13.83 -2.60 -13.11
N SER A 95 15.16 -2.58 -13.12
CA SER A 95 15.93 -1.70 -14.01
C SER A 95 16.29 -2.36 -15.36
N THR A 96 15.89 -3.63 -15.55
CA THR A 96 16.15 -4.38 -16.77
C THR A 96 15.54 -3.70 -18.00
N PRO A 97 16.34 -3.41 -19.07
CA PRO A 97 15.86 -2.81 -20.30
C PRO A 97 14.75 -3.61 -20.97
N GLN A 98 13.83 -2.91 -21.65
CA GLN A 98 12.67 -3.58 -22.28
C GLN A 98 13.06 -4.61 -23.32
N TRP A 99 14.11 -4.34 -24.14
CA TRP A 99 14.57 -5.29 -25.15
C TRP A 99 15.00 -6.63 -24.55
N LEU A 100 15.62 -6.58 -23.35
CA LEU A 100 16.06 -7.78 -22.66
C LEU A 100 14.87 -8.53 -22.04
N ARG A 101 13.87 -7.81 -21.55
CA ARG A 101 12.62 -8.40 -21.05
C ARG A 101 11.80 -9.06 -22.17
N ASN A 102 11.79 -8.48 -23.36
CA ASN A 102 11.06 -9.02 -24.52
C ASN A 102 11.60 -10.37 -25.01
N ILE A 103 12.87 -10.68 -24.75
CA ILE A 103 13.48 -11.99 -25.04
C ILE A 103 13.43 -12.95 -23.85
N GLY A 104 12.62 -12.63 -22.82
CA GLY A 104 12.47 -13.46 -21.61
C GLY A 104 13.56 -13.25 -20.56
N GLY A 105 14.44 -12.26 -20.74
CA GLY A 105 15.47 -11.89 -19.77
C GLY A 105 14.85 -11.16 -18.58
N GLY A 106 14.82 -11.78 -17.41
CA GLY A 106 14.46 -11.16 -16.13
C GLY A 106 15.55 -11.40 -15.09
N PRO A 107 15.73 -10.49 -14.12
CA PRO A 107 16.67 -10.73 -13.04
C PRO A 107 16.27 -11.99 -12.27
N LEU A 108 17.26 -12.72 -11.80
CA LEU A 108 17.03 -13.91 -10.98
C LEU A 108 16.21 -13.48 -9.77
N LYS A 109 15.06 -14.11 -9.57
CA LYS A 109 14.28 -13.92 -8.35
C LYS A 109 15.02 -14.62 -7.22
N LEU A 110 15.89 -13.89 -6.55
CA LEU A 110 16.55 -14.38 -5.35
C LEU A 110 15.48 -14.66 -4.30
N GLY A 111 15.54 -15.85 -3.69
CA GLY A 111 14.71 -16.17 -2.53
C GLY A 111 14.99 -15.19 -1.38
N LEU A 112 14.09 -15.15 -0.41
CA LEU A 112 14.19 -14.24 0.75
C LEU A 112 15.56 -14.32 1.45
N ASP A 113 16.13 -15.51 1.52
CA ASP A 113 17.43 -15.77 2.16
C ASP A 113 18.64 -15.19 1.41
N LEU A 114 18.50 -14.98 0.08
CA LEU A 114 19.57 -14.49 -0.78
C LEU A 114 19.43 -13.01 -1.15
N SER A 115 18.24 -12.44 -0.94
CA SER A 115 17.98 -11.03 -1.30
C SER A 115 18.63 -10.04 -0.33
N GLY A 116 19.09 -10.50 0.83
CA GLY A 116 19.54 -9.65 1.93
C GLY A 116 18.38 -8.75 2.41
N GLY A 117 18.24 -8.57 3.69
CA GLY A 117 17.18 -7.72 4.23
C GLY A 117 16.69 -8.24 5.58
N VAL A 118 15.78 -7.49 6.18
CA VAL A 118 15.12 -7.90 7.43
C VAL A 118 13.83 -8.59 7.06
N HIS A 119 13.68 -9.84 7.48
CA HIS A 119 12.45 -10.60 7.36
C HIS A 119 11.55 -10.28 8.55
N PHE A 120 10.45 -9.61 8.32
CA PHE A 120 9.43 -9.39 9.34
C PHE A 120 8.32 -10.44 9.18
N LEU A 121 8.14 -11.26 10.19
CA LEU A 121 6.94 -12.06 10.34
C LEU A 121 5.93 -11.23 11.13
N LEU A 122 4.87 -10.77 10.47
CA LEU A 122 3.77 -10.07 11.10
C LEU A 122 2.66 -11.08 11.38
N GLU A 123 2.43 -11.37 12.63
CA GLU A 123 1.26 -12.12 13.07
C GLU A 123 0.16 -11.12 13.40
N VAL A 124 -0.97 -11.24 12.70
CA VAL A 124 -2.14 -10.42 12.96
C VAL A 124 -3.05 -11.18 13.89
N ASP A 125 -3.24 -10.67 15.09
CA ASP A 125 -4.27 -11.16 16.01
C ASP A 125 -5.66 -10.73 15.52
N ILE A 126 -6.23 -11.58 14.67
CA ILE A 126 -7.54 -11.35 14.04
C ILE A 126 -8.65 -11.32 15.11
N ASP A 127 -8.55 -12.13 16.14
CA ASP A 127 -9.58 -12.20 17.18
C ASP A 127 -9.61 -10.91 17.99
N SER A 128 -8.46 -10.39 18.40
CA SER A 128 -8.39 -9.07 19.07
C SER A 128 -8.85 -7.92 18.18
N ALA A 129 -8.51 -7.95 16.89
CA ALA A 129 -8.95 -6.92 15.94
C ALA A 129 -10.48 -6.98 15.73
N LEU A 130 -11.05 -8.18 15.63
CA LEU A 130 -12.49 -8.39 15.51
C LEU A 130 -13.21 -7.93 16.78
N ASP A 131 -12.69 -8.27 17.95
CA ASP A 131 -13.23 -7.87 19.25
C ASP A 131 -13.31 -6.35 19.40
N ASN A 132 -12.22 -5.66 19.07
CA ASN A 132 -12.19 -4.20 19.07
C ASN A 132 -13.20 -3.58 18.09
N ARG A 133 -13.35 -4.20 16.90
CA ARG A 133 -14.32 -3.75 15.89
C ARG A 133 -15.75 -3.93 16.37
N LEU A 134 -16.08 -5.08 16.97
CA LEU A 134 -17.41 -5.36 17.52
C LEU A 134 -17.74 -4.41 18.66
N GLU A 135 -16.78 -4.09 19.53
CA GLU A 135 -16.99 -3.14 20.62
C GLU A 135 -17.22 -1.71 20.09
N SER A 136 -16.49 -1.30 19.07
CA SER A 136 -16.73 -0.02 18.39
C SER A 136 -18.13 0.06 17.78
N LEU A 137 -18.56 -1.00 17.08
CA LEU A 137 -19.91 -1.10 16.50
C LEU A 137 -20.99 -1.09 17.60
N LEU A 138 -20.79 -1.82 18.70
CA LEU A 138 -21.73 -1.81 19.81
C LEU A 138 -21.96 -0.39 20.36
N ASN A 139 -20.89 0.37 20.53
CA ASN A 139 -20.96 1.76 21.00
C ASN A 139 -21.62 2.69 19.98
N GLU A 140 -21.35 2.49 18.69
CA GLU A 140 -21.96 3.23 17.59
C GLU A 140 -23.48 3.00 17.55
N TYR A 141 -23.92 1.72 17.61
CA TYR A 141 -25.34 1.38 17.63
C TYR A 141 -26.05 1.89 18.89
N ARG A 142 -25.41 1.80 20.07
CA ARG A 142 -25.96 2.39 21.30
C ARG A 142 -26.21 3.89 21.16
N LYS A 143 -25.28 4.60 20.50
CA LYS A 143 -25.44 6.02 20.25
C LYS A 143 -26.59 6.28 19.29
N LYS A 144 -26.64 5.52 18.18
CA LYS A 144 -27.68 5.63 17.16
C LYS A 144 -29.08 5.38 17.73
N PHE A 145 -29.27 4.29 18.48
CA PHE A 145 -30.56 3.99 19.11
C PHE A 145 -31.00 5.10 20.09
N ARG A 146 -30.07 5.70 20.80
CA ARG A 146 -30.36 6.84 21.67
C ARG A 146 -30.77 8.08 20.88
N ASP A 147 -30.07 8.37 19.79
CA ASP A 147 -30.37 9.53 18.93
C ASP A 147 -31.75 9.35 18.24
N ASP A 148 -32.07 8.12 17.84
CA ASP A 148 -33.35 7.73 17.22
C ASP A 148 -34.47 7.50 18.26
N ARG A 149 -34.18 7.64 19.58
CA ARG A 149 -35.11 7.43 20.72
C ARG A 149 -35.68 6.01 20.80
N ILE A 150 -34.95 5.02 20.37
CA ILE A 150 -35.29 3.60 20.46
C ILE A 150 -34.89 3.08 21.84
N ASN A 151 -35.83 2.46 22.55
CA ASN A 151 -35.59 1.96 23.91
C ASN A 151 -34.99 0.55 23.86
N VAL A 152 -33.66 0.48 24.05
CA VAL A 152 -32.93 -0.78 24.15
C VAL A 152 -32.80 -1.20 25.59
N GLU A 153 -33.39 -2.34 25.98
CA GLU A 153 -33.30 -2.91 27.31
C GLU A 153 -31.88 -3.39 27.65
N SER A 154 -31.26 -4.12 26.69
CA SER A 154 -29.90 -4.57 26.83
C SER A 154 -29.15 -4.58 25.51
N SER A 155 -27.85 -4.34 25.58
CA SER A 155 -26.97 -4.44 24.42
C SER A 155 -25.64 -5.04 24.85
N ARG A 156 -25.30 -6.19 24.30
CA ARG A 156 -24.09 -6.93 24.65
C ARG A 156 -23.44 -7.56 23.44
N LYS A 157 -22.15 -7.82 23.57
CA LYS A 157 -21.40 -8.70 22.67
C LYS A 157 -21.54 -10.13 23.18
N ASP A 158 -21.88 -11.04 22.29
CA ASP A 158 -21.95 -12.47 22.55
C ASP A 158 -21.12 -13.19 21.49
N ASN A 159 -19.88 -13.58 21.86
CA ASN A 159 -18.89 -14.15 20.97
C ASN A 159 -18.59 -13.20 19.76
N LYS A 160 -19.02 -13.55 18.57
CA LYS A 160 -18.83 -12.75 17.32
C LYS A 160 -20.10 -11.99 16.90
N ASP A 161 -21.12 -11.99 17.74
CA ASP A 161 -22.42 -11.36 17.48
C ASP A 161 -22.67 -10.18 18.43
N LEU A 162 -23.45 -9.22 17.95
CA LEU A 162 -24.01 -8.15 18.75
C LEU A 162 -25.48 -8.45 19.03
N VAL A 163 -25.84 -8.55 20.29
CA VAL A 163 -27.21 -8.85 20.72
C VAL A 163 -27.83 -7.61 21.35
N PHE A 164 -28.98 -7.19 20.82
CA PHE A 164 -29.78 -6.10 21.32
C PHE A 164 -31.16 -6.65 21.72
N SER A 165 -31.62 -6.28 22.92
CA SER A 165 -32.97 -6.57 23.39
C SER A 165 -33.75 -5.26 23.48
N PHE A 166 -34.94 -5.25 22.93
CA PHE A 166 -35.80 -4.07 22.88
C PHE A 166 -36.94 -4.20 23.91
N THR A 167 -37.41 -3.06 24.42
CA THR A 167 -38.45 -3.03 25.48
C THR A 167 -39.83 -3.27 24.90
N SER A 168 -40.05 -2.95 23.60
CA SER A 168 -41.33 -3.12 22.93
C SER A 168 -41.18 -3.73 21.54
N ASP A 169 -42.23 -4.40 21.04
CA ASP A 169 -42.27 -4.96 19.70
C ASP A 169 -42.25 -3.85 18.58
N GLU A 170 -42.65 -2.62 18.95
CA GLU A 170 -42.62 -1.47 18.06
C GLU A 170 -41.17 -0.98 17.82
N ASP A 171 -40.31 -1.12 18.82
CA ASP A 171 -38.88 -0.74 18.72
C ASP A 171 -38.06 -1.79 17.94
N TYR A 172 -38.60 -3.00 17.73
CA TYR A 172 -37.92 -4.09 16.99
C TYR A 172 -38.11 -4.03 15.49
N ASN A 173 -39.23 -3.46 14.98
CA ASN A 173 -39.59 -3.35 13.56
C ASN A 173 -39.11 -1.99 12.98
#